data_722c4f0fd43226cdce8001e22ebf8dda
#
_entry.id   722c4f0fd43226cdce8001e22ebf8dda
#
_cell.length_a   1.000
_cell.length_b   1.000
_cell.length_c   1.000
_cell.angle_alpha   90.00
_cell.angle_beta   90.00
_cell.angle_gamma   90.00
#
_symmetry.space_group_name_H-M   'P 1'
#
loop_
_entity.id
_entity.type
_entity.pdbx_description
1 polymer ?
#
loop_
_entity_poly.entity_id
_entity_poly.type
_entity_poly.pdbx_seq_one_letter_code
_entity_poly.pdbx_strand_id
1 'polypeptide(L)'
;MYKRQIKDKGLFTLEEVRRHTKASASCGSCTGLVEQLLMATAGGDYSKPPTKKAMCGCTDHSHQDVRNAIREHRLLTIDGVYRFMEWRTPNGCASCRPAVNYYLISTWPKEAKDDPQSRFVNERSHANIQKDGTYSVVPRMWGGETTADELRRIADVVDKYRIPTVKVTGGQRIDLLGVKKEDLPGVWKDIGMPSGHAYAKALRTVKTCVGSEWCRFGTQDSTQMGKDLERALWRMYAPHKVKLAVSGCPRNCAEAGIKDVGVIGVDSGWEIYVAGNGGIKTEVAQFLVKLKTAAEVLEYSGAFLQLYREEGWYLERTCHWVARVGFDHVKAKILDDTAGRKALWDRLQFSLDGEPDPWFELDRAAVDARQFTTVEAL
;
A
#
# COMPACT_ATOMS: atom_id res chain seq x y z
N MET A 1 7.30 -21.70 18.33
CA MET A 1 6.23 -22.44 17.63
C MET A 1 6.65 -22.82 16.22
N TYR A 2 6.88 -21.93 15.29
CA TYR A 2 7.24 -22.24 13.88
C TYR A 2 8.53 -23.04 13.70
N LYS A 3 9.63 -22.74 14.45
CA LYS A 3 10.87 -23.52 14.38
C LYS A 3 10.64 -25.01 14.69
N ARG A 4 9.77 -25.31 15.66
CA ARG A 4 9.42 -26.69 16.02
C ARG A 4 8.63 -27.36 14.88
N GLN A 5 7.66 -26.66 14.30
CA GLN A 5 6.88 -27.19 13.16
C GLN A 5 7.74 -27.45 11.93
N ILE A 6 8.73 -26.57 11.64
CA ILE A 6 9.69 -26.76 10.54
C ILE A 6 10.49 -28.05 10.77
N LYS A 7 11.03 -28.26 11.98
CA LYS A 7 11.81 -29.47 12.30
C LYS A 7 10.97 -30.74 12.32
N ASP A 8 9.86 -30.72 13.07
CA ASP A 8 9.03 -31.91 13.32
C ASP A 8 8.35 -32.43 12.04
N LYS A 9 8.08 -31.55 11.07
CA LYS A 9 7.40 -31.87 9.80
C LYS A 9 8.33 -31.89 8.59
N GLY A 10 9.63 -31.60 8.76
CA GLY A 10 10.58 -31.56 7.67
C GLY A 10 10.21 -30.56 6.59
N LEU A 11 9.86 -29.32 6.98
CA LEU A 11 9.46 -28.28 6.03
C LEU A 11 10.71 -27.51 5.59
N PHE A 12 11.14 -27.70 4.34
CA PHE A 12 12.39 -27.12 3.82
C PHE A 12 12.17 -25.93 2.89
N THR A 13 10.93 -25.62 2.53
CA THR A 13 10.59 -24.51 1.63
C THR A 13 9.60 -23.54 2.26
N LEU A 14 9.64 -22.29 1.81
CA LEU A 14 8.67 -21.27 2.20
C LEU A 14 7.22 -21.70 1.89
N GLU A 15 7.03 -22.38 0.76
CA GLU A 15 5.74 -22.86 0.30
C GLU A 15 5.16 -23.93 1.26
N GLU A 16 5.98 -24.86 1.71
CA GLU A 16 5.58 -25.88 2.69
C GLU A 16 5.20 -25.24 4.02
N VAL A 17 6.00 -24.27 4.50
CA VAL A 17 5.67 -23.53 5.72
C VAL A 17 4.36 -22.77 5.57
N ARG A 18 4.12 -22.10 4.45
CA ARG A 18 2.84 -21.42 4.15
C ARG A 18 1.66 -22.37 4.20
N ARG A 19 1.79 -23.50 3.53
CA ARG A 19 0.73 -24.53 3.44
C ARG A 19 0.38 -25.11 4.82
N HIS A 20 1.37 -25.39 5.63
CA HIS A 20 1.18 -26.04 6.93
C HIS A 20 0.84 -25.10 8.08
N THR A 21 1.33 -23.87 8.03
CA THR A 21 1.20 -22.93 9.17
C THR A 21 0.35 -21.70 8.89
N LYS A 22 -0.05 -21.51 7.62
CA LYS A 22 -0.68 -20.29 7.12
C LYS A 22 0.17 -19.01 7.27
N ALA A 23 1.38 -19.10 7.82
CA ALA A 23 2.31 -17.98 7.92
C ALA A 23 2.68 -17.49 6.52
N SER A 24 2.63 -16.17 6.30
CA SER A 24 2.88 -15.54 4.98
C SER A 24 1.92 -15.97 3.86
N ALA A 25 0.77 -16.58 4.19
CA ALA A 25 -0.17 -17.10 3.20
C ALA A 25 -1.16 -16.03 2.67
N SER A 26 -1.32 -14.89 3.35
CA SER A 26 -2.26 -13.83 2.94
C SER A 26 -1.55 -12.57 2.45
N CYS A 27 -1.15 -11.67 3.36
CA CYS A 27 -0.56 -10.39 2.98
C CYS A 27 0.94 -10.43 2.64
N GLY A 28 1.62 -11.57 2.88
CA GLY A 28 3.04 -11.74 2.61
C GLY A 28 3.99 -10.94 3.50
N SER A 29 3.50 -10.11 4.42
CA SER A 29 4.33 -9.20 5.23
C SER A 29 5.37 -9.91 6.11
N CYS A 30 5.12 -11.16 6.48
CA CYS A 30 6.04 -11.97 7.28
C CYS A 30 6.92 -12.92 6.46
N THR A 31 6.92 -12.83 5.13
CA THR A 31 7.71 -13.72 4.25
C THR A 31 9.19 -13.73 4.64
N GLY A 32 9.81 -12.55 4.76
CA GLY A 32 11.23 -12.46 5.11
C GLY A 32 11.56 -13.05 6.49
N LEU A 33 10.65 -12.93 7.46
CA LEU A 33 10.82 -13.56 8.77
C LEU A 33 10.73 -15.08 8.69
N VAL A 34 9.79 -15.61 7.89
CA VAL A 34 9.65 -17.05 7.67
C VAL A 34 10.86 -17.61 6.95
N GLU A 35 11.42 -16.90 5.97
CA GLU A 35 12.65 -17.28 5.29
C GLU A 35 13.86 -17.28 6.25
N GLN A 36 14.00 -16.28 7.10
CA GLN A 36 15.04 -16.26 8.15
C GLN A 36 14.90 -17.43 9.13
N LEU A 37 13.66 -17.77 9.51
CA LEU A 37 13.39 -18.93 10.35
C LEU A 37 13.76 -20.25 9.65
N LEU A 38 13.47 -20.37 8.36
CA LEU A 38 13.88 -21.52 7.54
C LEU A 38 15.40 -21.64 7.47
N MET A 39 16.10 -20.56 7.10
CA MET A 39 17.57 -20.53 7.08
C MET A 39 18.18 -20.93 8.43
N ALA A 40 17.64 -20.39 9.53
CA ALA A 40 18.14 -20.66 10.88
C ALA A 40 17.77 -22.05 11.41
N THR A 41 16.82 -22.76 10.78
CA THR A 41 16.27 -24.02 11.28
C THR A 41 16.66 -25.22 10.42
N ALA A 42 16.61 -25.07 9.09
CA ALA A 42 16.95 -26.08 8.09
C ALA A 42 18.44 -26.04 7.69
N GLY A 43 19.14 -24.94 7.97
CA GLY A 43 20.58 -24.83 7.71
C GLY A 43 20.93 -25.00 6.23
N GLY A 44 21.91 -25.87 5.94
CA GLY A 44 22.37 -26.16 4.58
C GLY A 44 21.35 -26.86 3.68
N ASP A 45 20.26 -27.41 4.26
CA ASP A 45 19.18 -28.04 3.52
C ASP A 45 18.16 -27.00 2.96
N TYR A 46 18.27 -25.74 3.37
CA TYR A 46 17.52 -24.64 2.78
C TYR A 46 18.18 -24.19 1.48
N SER A 47 17.70 -24.68 0.36
CA SER A 47 18.13 -24.15 -0.93
C SER A 47 17.44 -22.81 -1.24
N LYS A 48 18.23 -21.76 -1.50
CA LYS A 48 17.71 -20.53 -2.09
C LYS A 48 16.96 -20.89 -3.37
N PRO A 49 15.73 -20.40 -3.54
CA PRO A 49 15.03 -20.62 -4.80
C PRO A 49 15.88 -20.08 -5.96
N PRO A 50 15.78 -20.72 -7.15
CA PRO A 50 16.51 -20.28 -8.33
C PRO A 50 16.23 -18.80 -8.60
N THR A 51 17.19 -18.12 -9.21
CA THR A 51 17.21 -16.67 -9.50
C THR A 51 15.99 -16.17 -10.29
N LYS A 52 15.26 -17.07 -10.95
CA LYS A 52 14.01 -16.80 -11.65
C LYS A 52 12.86 -17.57 -10.99
N LYS A 53 12.27 -16.97 -9.96
CA LYS A 53 11.14 -17.58 -9.25
C LYS A 53 9.85 -17.33 -10.00
N ALA A 54 9.11 -18.41 -10.29
CA ALA A 54 7.75 -18.31 -10.80
C ALA A 54 6.83 -17.52 -9.85
N MET A 55 5.89 -16.74 -10.40
CA MET A 55 4.95 -15.93 -9.65
C MET A 55 4.10 -16.77 -8.68
N CYS A 56 3.69 -17.96 -9.13
CA CYS A 56 2.88 -18.92 -8.35
C CYS A 56 2.94 -20.31 -9.00
N GLY A 57 2.24 -21.29 -8.41
CA GLY A 57 2.13 -22.64 -8.98
C GLY A 57 1.31 -22.75 -10.28
N CYS A 58 0.63 -21.69 -10.71
CA CYS A 58 -0.18 -21.71 -11.94
C CYS A 58 0.62 -21.45 -13.22
N THR A 59 1.88 -21.03 -13.09
CA THR A 59 2.73 -20.64 -14.22
C THR A 59 4.21 -20.80 -13.86
N ASP A 60 5.07 -20.91 -14.88
CA ASP A 60 6.52 -20.87 -14.72
C ASP A 60 7.09 -19.45 -14.90
N HIS A 61 6.24 -18.49 -15.26
CA HIS A 61 6.65 -17.09 -15.48
C HIS A 61 6.86 -16.35 -14.19
N SER A 62 7.92 -15.55 -14.16
CA SER A 62 8.21 -14.63 -13.04
C SER A 62 7.31 -13.38 -13.10
N HIS A 63 7.29 -12.61 -12.02
CA HIS A 63 6.65 -11.29 -11.99
C HIS A 63 7.13 -10.38 -13.13
N GLN A 64 8.43 -10.43 -13.46
CA GLN A 64 9.01 -9.60 -14.51
C GLN A 64 8.58 -10.06 -15.90
N ASP A 65 8.51 -11.37 -16.15
CA ASP A 65 8.04 -11.91 -17.43
C ASP A 65 6.61 -11.46 -17.72
N VAL A 66 5.74 -11.53 -16.70
CA VAL A 66 4.33 -11.12 -16.82
C VAL A 66 4.22 -9.61 -17.09
N ARG A 67 4.98 -8.77 -16.39
CA ARG A 67 4.97 -7.32 -16.64
C ARG A 67 5.45 -6.99 -18.04
N ASN A 68 6.51 -7.63 -18.50
CA ASN A 68 7.03 -7.44 -19.85
C ASN A 68 6.00 -7.84 -20.90
N ALA A 69 5.39 -9.04 -20.77
CA ALA A 69 4.37 -9.51 -21.69
C ALA A 69 3.16 -8.55 -21.76
N ILE A 70 2.68 -8.06 -20.62
CA ILE A 70 1.58 -7.08 -20.56
C ILE A 70 1.93 -5.82 -21.37
N ARG A 71 3.16 -5.32 -21.24
CA ARG A 71 3.62 -4.11 -21.92
C ARG A 71 3.89 -4.33 -23.41
N GLU A 72 4.66 -5.36 -23.74
CA GLU A 72 5.14 -5.65 -25.09
C GLU A 72 4.01 -6.08 -26.02
N HIS A 73 3.05 -6.86 -25.50
CA HIS A 73 1.93 -7.39 -26.30
C HIS A 73 0.61 -6.67 -26.07
N ARG A 74 0.65 -5.50 -25.37
CA ARG A 74 -0.53 -4.68 -25.08
C ARG A 74 -1.71 -5.51 -24.52
N LEU A 75 -1.44 -6.35 -23.54
CA LEU A 75 -2.48 -7.15 -22.90
C LEU A 75 -3.29 -6.26 -21.94
N LEU A 76 -4.62 -6.30 -22.03
CA LEU A 76 -5.53 -5.41 -21.30
C LEU A 76 -6.44 -6.15 -20.31
N THR A 77 -6.46 -7.47 -20.33
CA THR A 77 -7.36 -8.27 -19.49
C THR A 77 -6.63 -9.44 -18.82
N ILE A 78 -7.11 -9.85 -17.65
CA ILE A 78 -6.55 -11.01 -16.94
C ILE A 78 -6.59 -12.27 -17.80
N ASP A 79 -7.73 -12.53 -18.44
CA ASP A 79 -7.90 -13.71 -19.31
C ASP A 79 -6.99 -13.63 -20.55
N GLY A 80 -6.74 -12.42 -21.06
CA GLY A 80 -5.78 -12.20 -22.15
C GLY A 80 -4.36 -12.58 -21.74
N VAL A 81 -3.94 -12.18 -20.54
CA VAL A 81 -2.63 -12.56 -19.98
C VAL A 81 -2.54 -14.09 -19.79
N TYR A 82 -3.55 -14.69 -19.20
CA TYR A 82 -3.53 -16.12 -18.93
C TYR A 82 -3.47 -16.95 -20.21
N ARG A 83 -4.24 -16.59 -21.22
CA ARG A 83 -4.21 -17.25 -22.54
C ARG A 83 -2.89 -17.05 -23.27
N PHE A 84 -2.40 -15.81 -23.33
CA PHE A 84 -1.17 -15.49 -24.03
C PHE A 84 0.07 -16.17 -23.42
N MET A 85 0.11 -16.28 -22.10
CA MET A 85 1.24 -16.85 -21.36
C MET A 85 1.00 -18.31 -20.94
N GLU A 86 0.00 -18.98 -21.50
CA GLU A 86 -0.30 -20.39 -21.28
C GLU A 86 -0.41 -20.79 -19.80
N TRP A 87 -1.24 -20.04 -19.05
CA TRP A 87 -1.49 -20.33 -17.64
C TRP A 87 -2.09 -21.73 -17.46
N ARG A 88 -1.56 -22.53 -16.51
CA ARG A 88 -2.03 -23.89 -16.24
C ARG A 88 -3.46 -23.94 -15.70
N THR A 89 -3.93 -22.87 -15.08
CA THR A 89 -5.26 -22.76 -14.50
C THR A 89 -6.02 -21.59 -15.14
N PRO A 90 -7.21 -21.82 -15.70
CA PRO A 90 -7.93 -20.78 -16.45
C PRO A 90 -8.31 -19.56 -15.60
N ASN A 91 -8.54 -19.75 -14.29
CA ASN A 91 -8.95 -18.70 -13.37
C ASN A 91 -7.82 -18.16 -12.48
N GLY A 92 -6.58 -18.67 -12.64
CA GLY A 92 -5.47 -18.33 -11.76
C GLY A 92 -5.67 -18.78 -10.31
N CYS A 93 -5.00 -18.12 -9.38
CA CYS A 93 -5.11 -18.37 -7.95
C CYS A 93 -5.09 -17.04 -7.15
N ALA A 94 -5.29 -17.15 -5.84
CA ALA A 94 -5.29 -15.99 -4.91
C ALA A 94 -3.95 -15.20 -4.88
N SER A 95 -2.87 -15.74 -5.45
CA SER A 95 -1.59 -15.03 -5.56
C SER A 95 -1.43 -14.31 -6.90
N CYS A 96 -1.66 -15.00 -8.03
CA CYS A 96 -1.42 -14.43 -9.34
C CYS A 96 -2.55 -13.51 -9.82
N ARG A 97 -3.81 -13.82 -9.55
CA ARG A 97 -4.93 -13.00 -10.03
C ARG A 97 -4.86 -11.55 -9.54
N PRO A 98 -4.64 -11.26 -8.24
CA PRO A 98 -4.45 -9.88 -7.78
C PRO A 98 -3.20 -9.20 -8.35
N ALA A 99 -2.12 -9.96 -8.56
CA ALA A 99 -0.90 -9.41 -9.12
C ALA A 99 -1.05 -9.03 -10.60
N VAL A 100 -1.69 -9.89 -11.39
CA VAL A 100 -1.97 -9.61 -12.82
C VAL A 100 -2.93 -8.43 -12.95
N ASN A 101 -4.00 -8.37 -12.14
CA ASN A 101 -4.89 -7.21 -12.10
C ASN A 101 -4.12 -5.92 -11.81
N TYR A 102 -3.26 -5.94 -10.78
CA TYR A 102 -2.42 -4.79 -10.45
C TYR A 102 -1.52 -4.38 -11.63
N TYR A 103 -0.84 -5.33 -12.29
CA TYR A 103 0.05 -5.04 -13.41
C TYR A 103 -0.68 -4.46 -14.62
N LEU A 104 -1.88 -4.95 -14.91
CA LEU A 104 -2.73 -4.43 -15.98
C LEU A 104 -3.09 -2.97 -15.73
N ILE A 105 -3.69 -2.65 -14.59
CA ILE A 105 -4.15 -1.28 -14.29
C ILE A 105 -3.00 -0.31 -14.00
N SER A 106 -1.84 -0.79 -13.54
CA SER A 106 -0.66 0.06 -13.37
C SER A 106 0.06 0.36 -14.69
N THR A 107 -0.06 -0.53 -15.68
CA THR A 107 0.53 -0.34 -17.02
C THR A 107 -0.40 0.42 -17.96
N TRP A 108 -1.70 0.14 -17.90
CA TRP A 108 -2.74 0.69 -18.78
C TRP A 108 -3.89 1.31 -17.97
N PRO A 109 -3.64 2.40 -17.20
CA PRO A 109 -4.58 2.88 -16.17
C PRO A 109 -5.95 3.30 -16.69
N LYS A 110 -6.09 3.71 -17.95
CA LYS A 110 -7.38 4.12 -18.54
C LYS A 110 -7.95 3.10 -19.53
N GLU A 111 -7.22 2.05 -19.83
CA GLU A 111 -7.58 1.07 -20.84
C GLU A 111 -7.88 -0.30 -20.26
N ALA A 112 -7.07 -0.74 -19.29
CA ALA A 112 -7.31 -2.01 -18.59
C ALA A 112 -8.44 -1.83 -17.58
N LYS A 113 -9.38 -2.78 -17.59
CA LYS A 113 -10.49 -2.80 -16.62
C LYS A 113 -10.01 -3.41 -15.31
N ASP A 114 -10.16 -2.67 -14.22
CA ASP A 114 -9.96 -3.19 -12.87
C ASP A 114 -10.96 -4.33 -12.59
N ASP A 115 -10.47 -5.44 -12.04
CA ASP A 115 -11.31 -6.52 -11.51
C ASP A 115 -11.40 -6.39 -9.99
N PRO A 116 -12.50 -5.81 -9.44
CA PRO A 116 -12.63 -5.63 -8.00
C PRO A 116 -12.55 -6.96 -7.23
N GLN A 117 -12.98 -8.08 -7.83
CA GLN A 117 -12.90 -9.39 -7.17
C GLN A 117 -11.47 -9.90 -7.03
N SER A 118 -10.54 -9.40 -7.85
CA SER A 118 -9.11 -9.67 -7.72
C SER A 118 -8.42 -8.81 -6.66
N ARG A 119 -9.07 -7.79 -6.15
CA ARG A 119 -8.54 -6.97 -5.04
C ARG A 119 -8.72 -7.68 -3.71
N PHE A 120 -7.86 -7.34 -2.75
CA PHE A 120 -7.94 -7.87 -1.40
C PHE A 120 -9.26 -7.41 -0.72
N VAL A 121 -9.82 -8.24 0.17
CA VAL A 121 -11.11 -7.94 0.81
C VAL A 121 -11.15 -6.57 1.50
N ASN A 122 -10.08 -6.15 2.13
CA ASN A 122 -9.99 -4.84 2.79
C ASN A 122 -10.04 -3.67 1.80
N GLU A 123 -9.59 -3.88 0.57
CA GLU A 123 -9.63 -2.87 -0.49
C GLU A 123 -11.06 -2.72 -1.05
N ARG A 124 -11.77 -3.84 -1.20
CA ARG A 124 -13.16 -3.84 -1.67
C ARG A 124 -14.14 -3.25 -0.68
N SER A 125 -13.96 -3.57 0.62
CA SER A 125 -14.83 -3.10 1.70
C SER A 125 -14.40 -1.74 2.27
N HIS A 126 -13.25 -1.21 1.85
CA HIS A 126 -12.60 -0.04 2.45
C HIS A 126 -12.51 -0.11 3.98
N ALA A 127 -12.45 -1.32 4.49
CA ALA A 127 -12.41 -1.63 5.92
C ALA A 127 -11.50 -2.85 6.16
N ASN A 128 -10.92 -2.97 7.33
CA ASN A 128 -10.05 -4.09 7.66
C ASN A 128 -10.82 -5.19 8.37
N ILE A 129 -10.86 -6.39 7.82
CA ILE A 129 -11.43 -7.55 8.49
C ILE A 129 -10.64 -7.89 9.76
N GLN A 130 -11.35 -8.06 10.86
CA GLN A 130 -10.81 -8.33 12.19
C GLN A 130 -10.88 -9.82 12.53
N LYS A 131 -10.29 -10.20 13.67
CA LYS A 131 -10.17 -11.59 14.12
C LYS A 131 -11.51 -12.27 14.32
N ASP A 132 -12.52 -11.53 14.77
CA ASP A 132 -13.87 -12.01 15.06
C ASP A 132 -14.83 -11.93 13.86
N GLY A 133 -14.34 -11.53 12.70
CA GLY A 133 -15.14 -11.36 11.49
C GLY A 133 -15.78 -9.98 11.34
N THR A 134 -15.70 -9.12 12.35
CA THR A 134 -16.06 -7.71 12.23
C THR A 134 -15.04 -6.92 11.43
N TYR A 135 -15.27 -5.64 11.23
CA TYR A 135 -14.39 -4.78 10.46
C TYR A 135 -13.95 -3.57 11.26
N SER A 136 -12.77 -3.03 10.91
CA SER A 136 -12.36 -1.71 11.36
C SER A 136 -12.47 -0.70 10.22
N VAL A 137 -13.08 0.46 10.51
CA VAL A 137 -13.29 1.56 9.58
C VAL A 137 -12.39 2.72 9.98
N VAL A 138 -11.60 3.22 9.02
CA VAL A 138 -10.65 4.32 9.25
C VAL A 138 -10.94 5.44 8.26
N PRO A 139 -11.60 6.53 8.67
CA PRO A 139 -11.81 7.70 7.83
C PRO A 139 -10.48 8.40 7.49
N ARG A 140 -10.47 9.12 6.38
CA ARG A 140 -9.32 9.93 5.96
C ARG A 140 -9.24 11.19 6.82
N MET A 141 -8.07 11.43 7.39
CA MET A 141 -7.71 12.66 8.08
C MET A 141 -6.46 13.21 7.41
N TRP A 142 -6.64 14.26 6.61
CA TRP A 142 -5.58 14.82 5.77
C TRP A 142 -4.42 15.37 6.60
N GLY A 143 -3.23 14.78 6.45
CA GLY A 143 -2.08 15.13 7.28
C GLY A 143 -2.27 14.87 8.79
N GLY A 144 -3.26 14.07 9.17
CA GLY A 144 -3.61 13.82 10.57
C GLY A 144 -4.44 14.93 11.23
N GLU A 145 -4.88 15.93 10.47
CA GLU A 145 -5.74 17.02 10.95
C GLU A 145 -7.23 16.61 10.81
N THR A 146 -8.08 17.12 11.70
CA THR A 146 -9.51 16.91 11.69
C THR A 146 -10.23 18.15 12.23
N THR A 147 -11.55 18.20 12.07
CA THR A 147 -12.41 19.31 12.50
C THR A 147 -13.37 18.88 13.60
N ALA A 148 -13.93 19.87 14.31
CA ALA A 148 -14.95 19.60 15.31
C ALA A 148 -16.19 18.91 14.71
N ASP A 149 -16.56 19.23 13.45
CA ASP A 149 -17.71 18.63 12.78
C ASP A 149 -17.43 17.20 12.33
N GLU A 150 -16.21 16.89 11.88
CA GLU A 150 -15.80 15.51 11.60
C GLU A 150 -15.80 14.66 12.86
N LEU A 151 -15.30 15.20 13.97
CA LEU A 151 -15.33 14.50 15.26
C LEU A 151 -16.75 14.23 15.75
N ARG A 152 -17.68 15.17 15.59
CA ARG A 152 -19.09 14.96 15.92
C ARG A 152 -19.71 13.88 15.05
N ARG A 153 -19.51 13.93 13.73
CA ARG A 153 -20.00 12.88 12.81
C ARG A 153 -19.47 11.50 13.15
N ILE A 154 -18.20 11.41 13.53
CA ILE A 154 -17.61 10.14 14.00
C ILE A 154 -18.34 9.66 15.26
N ALA A 155 -18.57 10.54 16.24
CA ALA A 155 -19.29 10.20 17.47
C ALA A 155 -20.72 9.75 17.18
N ASP A 156 -21.47 10.49 16.36
CA ASP A 156 -22.84 10.15 15.96
C ASP A 156 -22.93 8.78 15.27
N VAL A 157 -21.97 8.47 14.40
CA VAL A 157 -21.89 7.16 13.72
C VAL A 157 -21.57 6.05 14.73
N VAL A 158 -20.68 6.29 15.65
CA VAL A 158 -20.33 5.31 16.72
C VAL A 158 -21.56 4.98 17.53
N ASP A 159 -22.34 5.97 17.96
CA ASP A 159 -23.57 5.78 18.74
C ASP A 159 -24.64 5.07 17.91
N LYS A 160 -24.89 5.52 16.68
CA LYS A 160 -25.92 4.96 15.79
C LYS A 160 -25.70 3.47 15.51
N TYR A 161 -24.47 3.08 15.16
CA TYR A 161 -24.15 1.69 14.82
C TYR A 161 -23.63 0.88 16.01
N ARG A 162 -23.64 1.47 17.23
CA ARG A 162 -23.17 0.85 18.47
C ARG A 162 -21.78 0.23 18.33
N ILE A 163 -20.86 1.01 17.73
CA ILE A 163 -19.48 0.58 17.48
C ILE A 163 -18.75 0.46 18.82
N PRO A 164 -18.25 -0.73 19.18
CA PRO A 164 -17.81 -0.99 20.55
C PRO A 164 -16.51 -0.29 20.96
N THR A 165 -15.67 0.10 19.99
CA THR A 165 -14.37 0.69 20.31
C THR A 165 -13.93 1.72 19.27
N VAL A 166 -13.52 2.88 19.76
CA VAL A 166 -12.87 3.94 18.98
C VAL A 166 -11.43 4.07 19.43
N LYS A 167 -10.47 4.07 18.51
CA LYS A 167 -9.04 4.12 18.85
C LYS A 167 -8.29 5.15 18.01
N VAL A 168 -7.54 6.02 18.66
CA VAL A 168 -6.54 6.86 17.99
C VAL A 168 -5.33 5.99 17.63
N THR A 169 -4.92 6.01 16.36
CA THR A 169 -3.84 5.16 15.84
C THR A 169 -2.52 5.91 15.72
N GLY A 170 -1.42 5.17 15.69
CA GLY A 170 -0.09 5.75 15.43
C GLY A 170 0.07 6.37 14.03
N GLY A 171 -0.90 6.18 13.13
CA GLY A 171 -0.99 6.82 11.83
C GLY A 171 -1.75 8.15 11.82
N GLN A 172 -2.04 8.71 13.01
CA GLN A 172 -2.80 9.95 13.19
C GLN A 172 -4.20 9.88 12.59
N ARG A 173 -4.89 8.77 12.79
CA ARG A 173 -6.27 8.56 12.35
C ARG A 173 -7.07 7.91 13.46
N ILE A 174 -8.37 8.06 13.40
CA ILE A 174 -9.32 7.37 14.27
C ILE A 174 -9.74 6.07 13.60
N ASP A 175 -9.72 4.99 14.36
CA ASP A 175 -10.11 3.64 13.92
C ASP A 175 -11.36 3.20 14.67
N LEU A 176 -12.42 2.86 13.93
CA LEU A 176 -13.70 2.40 14.44
C LEU A 176 -13.70 0.87 14.40
N LEU A 177 -13.52 0.21 15.55
CA LEU A 177 -13.32 -1.22 15.65
C LEU A 177 -14.63 -1.94 16.00
N GLY A 178 -14.87 -3.09 15.40
CA GLY A 178 -16.05 -3.93 15.67
C GLY A 178 -17.28 -3.58 14.83
N VAL A 179 -17.09 -2.94 13.67
CA VAL A 179 -18.17 -2.65 12.71
C VAL A 179 -18.65 -3.96 12.08
N LYS A 180 -19.95 -4.21 12.08
CA LYS A 180 -20.50 -5.37 11.38
C LYS A 180 -20.40 -5.20 9.87
N LYS A 181 -20.28 -6.31 9.16
CA LYS A 181 -20.11 -6.31 7.70
C LYS A 181 -21.27 -5.61 6.99
N GLU A 182 -22.49 -5.92 7.41
CA GLU A 182 -23.74 -5.37 6.85
C GLU A 182 -23.89 -3.87 7.10
N ASP A 183 -23.28 -3.33 8.15
CA ASP A 183 -23.34 -1.91 8.49
C ASP A 183 -22.34 -1.05 7.68
N LEU A 184 -21.34 -1.66 7.05
CA LEU A 184 -20.27 -0.91 6.36
C LEU A 184 -20.77 0.14 5.36
N PRO A 185 -21.72 -0.15 4.46
CA PRO A 185 -22.22 0.86 3.52
C PRO A 185 -22.90 2.04 4.24
N GLY A 186 -23.65 1.75 5.31
CA GLY A 186 -24.32 2.77 6.11
C GLY A 186 -23.33 3.63 6.90
N VAL A 187 -22.33 3.00 7.53
CA VAL A 187 -21.27 3.68 8.27
C VAL A 187 -20.51 4.65 7.37
N TRP A 188 -20.05 4.21 6.20
CA TRP A 188 -19.35 5.08 5.26
C TRP A 188 -20.25 6.23 4.75
N LYS A 189 -21.53 5.94 4.53
CA LYS A 189 -22.50 6.96 4.14
C LYS A 189 -22.63 8.05 5.18
N ASP A 190 -22.86 7.67 6.42
CA ASP A 190 -23.19 8.61 7.48
C ASP A 190 -21.98 9.38 7.98
N ILE A 191 -20.79 8.75 7.96
CA ILE A 191 -19.55 9.44 8.33
C ILE A 191 -19.18 10.54 7.33
N GLY A 192 -19.53 10.38 6.05
CA GLY A 192 -19.35 11.40 5.01
C GLY A 192 -17.90 11.85 4.81
N MET A 193 -16.94 11.02 5.15
CA MET A 193 -15.49 11.26 4.99
C MET A 193 -14.91 10.26 4.00
N PRO A 194 -13.86 10.65 3.23
CA PRO A 194 -13.17 9.71 2.34
C PRO A 194 -12.56 8.53 3.08
N SER A 195 -12.41 7.41 2.37
CA SER A 195 -11.74 6.24 2.93
C SER A 195 -10.27 6.51 3.25
N GLY A 196 -9.84 6.10 4.42
CA GLY A 196 -8.43 6.12 4.82
C GLY A 196 -7.59 5.03 4.15
N HIS A 197 -8.17 4.18 3.29
CA HIS A 197 -7.53 3.04 2.62
C HIS A 197 -6.68 2.20 3.60
N ALA A 198 -7.15 2.07 4.83
CA ALA A 198 -6.47 1.32 5.87
C ALA A 198 -6.31 -0.14 5.45
N TYR A 199 -5.12 -0.68 5.66
CA TYR A 199 -4.78 -2.06 5.33
C TYR A 199 -4.82 -2.41 3.81
N ALA A 200 -5.02 -1.42 2.95
CA ALA A 200 -4.96 -1.56 1.50
C ALA A 200 -3.53 -1.44 0.94
N LYS A 201 -3.35 -1.83 -0.31
CA LYS A 201 -2.13 -1.60 -1.11
C LYS A 201 -2.22 -0.24 -1.80
N ALA A 202 -2.25 0.79 -0.98
CA ALA A 202 -2.47 2.17 -1.36
C ALA A 202 -1.69 3.10 -0.42
N LEU A 203 -1.79 4.40 -0.66
CA LEU A 203 -1.38 5.40 0.31
C LEU A 203 -2.27 5.30 1.55
N ARG A 204 -1.66 4.98 2.70
CA ARG A 204 -2.42 4.82 3.95
C ARG A 204 -2.57 6.11 4.72
N THR A 205 -1.49 6.86 4.83
CA THR A 205 -1.46 8.13 5.57
C THR A 205 -0.19 8.89 5.23
N VAL A 206 -0.27 10.20 5.34
CA VAL A 206 0.90 11.08 5.47
C VAL A 206 0.90 11.61 6.90
N LYS A 207 1.75 11.04 7.75
CA LYS A 207 1.90 11.48 9.15
C LYS A 207 2.63 12.81 9.19
N THR A 208 2.15 13.77 9.97
CA THR A 208 2.79 15.08 10.12
C THR A 208 3.18 15.36 11.58
N CYS A 209 4.09 16.30 11.81
CA CYS A 209 4.17 16.99 13.07
C CYS A 209 3.43 18.35 12.94
N VAL A 210 3.35 19.12 14.01
CA VAL A 210 2.58 20.39 14.01
C VAL A 210 3.26 21.55 13.24
N GLY A 211 4.46 21.31 12.70
CA GLY A 211 5.15 22.25 11.81
C GLY A 211 5.51 23.59 12.38
N SER A 212 5.94 24.51 11.49
CA SER A 212 6.33 25.87 11.86
C SER A 212 5.17 26.72 12.35
N GLU A 213 3.94 26.35 12.05
CA GLU A 213 2.76 27.08 12.50
C GLU A 213 2.58 27.02 14.03
N TRP A 214 2.83 25.86 14.63
CA TRP A 214 2.57 25.65 16.06
C TRP A 214 3.82 25.29 16.87
N CYS A 215 4.91 24.87 16.23
CA CYS A 215 6.11 24.46 16.91
C CYS A 215 7.20 25.53 16.85
N ARG A 216 7.67 26.02 18.01
CA ARG A 216 8.78 27.00 18.09
C ARG A 216 10.08 26.54 17.42
N PHE A 217 10.24 25.29 17.13
CA PHE A 217 11.41 24.69 16.46
C PHE A 217 11.15 24.30 15.01
N GLY A 218 9.90 24.43 14.55
CA GLY A 218 9.53 24.12 13.17
C GLY A 218 10.18 25.10 12.20
N THR A 219 10.87 24.58 11.18
CA THR A 219 11.45 25.38 10.10
C THR A 219 10.53 25.47 8.90
N GLN A 220 9.65 24.47 8.72
CA GLN A 220 8.73 24.35 7.59
C GLN A 220 7.33 23.94 8.07
N ASP A 221 6.30 24.31 7.30
CA ASP A 221 4.92 23.88 7.53
C ASP A 221 4.71 22.42 7.08
N SER A 222 4.94 21.51 8.01
CA SER A 222 4.77 20.07 7.75
C SER A 222 3.32 19.64 7.62
N THR A 223 2.38 20.34 8.24
CA THR A 223 0.96 20.01 8.17
C THR A 223 0.43 20.28 6.77
N GLN A 224 0.68 21.46 6.22
CA GLN A 224 0.25 21.80 4.86
C GLN A 224 0.95 20.91 3.82
N MET A 225 2.26 20.70 3.92
CA MET A 225 3.00 19.81 3.03
C MET A 225 2.46 18.36 3.09
N GLY A 226 2.12 17.88 4.28
CA GLY A 226 1.52 16.55 4.44
C GLY A 226 0.15 16.44 3.79
N LYS A 227 -0.69 17.46 3.94
CA LYS A 227 -2.01 17.54 3.26
C LYS A 227 -1.85 17.54 1.73
N ASP A 228 -0.90 18.31 1.21
CA ASP A 228 -0.67 18.41 -0.23
C ASP A 228 -0.17 17.07 -0.82
N LEU A 229 0.80 16.41 -0.15
CA LEU A 229 1.26 15.08 -0.53
C LEU A 229 0.12 14.05 -0.46
N GLU A 230 -0.67 14.07 0.61
CA GLU A 230 -1.74 13.10 0.78
C GLU A 230 -2.83 13.27 -0.30
N ARG A 231 -3.21 14.51 -0.63
CA ARG A 231 -4.17 14.80 -1.71
C ARG A 231 -3.64 14.44 -3.09
N ALA A 232 -2.39 14.77 -3.37
CA ALA A 232 -1.76 14.47 -4.66
C ALA A 232 -1.59 12.97 -4.92
N LEU A 233 -1.46 12.15 -3.87
CA LEU A 233 -1.18 10.71 -3.95
C LEU A 233 -2.35 9.83 -3.51
N TRP A 234 -3.45 10.44 -3.06
CA TRP A 234 -4.64 9.72 -2.65
C TRP A 234 -5.21 8.89 -3.81
N ARG A 235 -5.80 7.77 -3.50
CA ARG A 235 -6.32 6.78 -4.47
C ARG A 235 -5.24 5.99 -5.24
N MET A 236 -3.96 6.26 -4.99
CA MET A 236 -2.87 5.53 -5.64
C MET A 236 -2.90 4.04 -5.27
N TYR A 237 -3.13 3.17 -6.28
CA TYR A 237 -2.93 1.73 -6.13
C TYR A 237 -1.45 1.38 -6.34
N ALA A 238 -0.85 0.67 -5.40
CA ALA A 238 0.59 0.39 -5.36
C ALA A 238 0.86 -1.11 -5.19
N PRO A 239 2.08 -1.61 -5.45
CA PRO A 239 2.43 -3.01 -5.23
C PRO A 239 2.18 -3.48 -3.79
N HIS A 240 2.41 -2.60 -2.83
CA HIS A 240 2.15 -2.81 -1.42
C HIS A 240 1.70 -1.49 -0.77
N LYS A 241 1.35 -1.55 0.53
CA LYS A 241 1.04 -0.35 1.33
C LYS A 241 2.17 0.68 1.25
N VAL A 242 1.80 1.94 1.15
CA VAL A 242 2.71 3.09 1.16
C VAL A 242 2.40 3.97 2.36
N LYS A 243 3.42 4.39 3.07
CA LYS A 243 3.33 5.29 4.22
C LYS A 243 4.30 6.43 4.03
N LEU A 244 3.81 7.66 4.19
CA LEU A 244 4.62 8.85 4.16
C LEU A 244 4.64 9.51 5.54
N ALA A 245 5.61 10.40 5.74
CA ALA A 245 5.59 11.34 6.84
C ALA A 245 6.33 12.62 6.49
N VAL A 246 5.87 13.73 7.08
CA VAL A 246 6.48 15.05 6.94
C VAL A 246 6.80 15.57 8.33
N SER A 247 8.06 15.83 8.59
CA SER A 247 8.56 16.50 9.80
C SER A 247 8.97 17.93 9.48
N GLY A 248 8.49 18.90 10.23
CA GLY A 248 8.77 20.33 10.00
C GLY A 248 10.18 20.78 10.37
N CYS A 249 11.01 19.90 10.93
CA CYS A 249 12.42 20.16 11.23
C CYS A 249 13.20 18.85 11.43
N PRO A 250 14.56 18.90 11.51
CA PRO A 250 15.40 17.71 11.66
C PRO A 250 15.18 16.87 12.93
N ARG A 251 14.39 17.34 13.90
CA ARG A 251 13.98 16.52 15.07
C ARG A 251 13.13 15.28 14.68
N ASN A 252 12.59 15.27 13.47
CA ASN A 252 11.93 14.10 12.90
C ASN A 252 10.76 13.53 13.73
N CYS A 253 9.97 14.40 14.36
CA CYS A 253 8.86 13.98 15.24
C CYS A 253 7.77 13.15 14.55
N ALA A 254 7.61 13.29 13.23
CA ALA A 254 6.67 12.47 12.44
C ALA A 254 7.27 11.12 11.99
N GLU A 255 8.51 10.81 12.38
CA GLU A 255 9.22 9.57 12.04
C GLU A 255 9.43 9.39 10.51
N ALA A 256 9.74 10.48 9.81
CA ALA A 256 9.99 10.47 8.36
C ALA A 256 11.13 9.50 7.97
N GLY A 257 12.16 9.37 8.82
CA GLY A 257 13.32 8.52 8.59
C GLY A 257 13.06 7.01 8.52
N ILE A 258 11.81 6.54 8.72
CA ILE A 258 11.42 5.13 8.62
C ILE A 258 10.17 4.93 7.75
N LYS A 259 9.93 5.81 6.80
CA LYS A 259 8.78 5.74 5.89
C LYS A 259 9.19 5.37 4.46
N ASP A 260 8.21 4.93 3.68
CA ASP A 260 8.42 4.68 2.24
C ASP A 260 8.90 5.95 1.52
N VAL A 261 8.31 7.11 1.88
CA VAL A 261 8.83 8.45 1.58
C VAL A 261 8.74 9.29 2.85
N GLY A 262 9.85 9.85 3.27
CA GLY A 262 9.96 10.78 4.38
C GLY A 262 10.42 12.15 3.92
N VAL A 263 9.76 13.19 4.39
CA VAL A 263 10.09 14.58 4.08
C VAL A 263 10.45 15.30 5.38
N ILE A 264 11.58 15.96 5.40
CA ILE A 264 12.07 16.67 6.58
C ILE A 264 12.34 18.12 6.21
N GLY A 265 11.69 19.05 6.92
CA GLY A 265 11.93 20.49 6.79
C GLY A 265 13.32 20.87 7.31
N VAL A 266 14.00 21.72 6.57
CA VAL A 266 15.26 22.38 6.96
C VAL A 266 15.17 23.87 6.64
N ASP A 267 16.06 24.71 7.17
CA ASP A 267 15.99 26.17 6.97
C ASP A 267 15.94 26.59 5.50
N SER A 268 16.57 25.82 4.63
CA SER A 268 16.67 26.11 3.19
C SER A 268 15.69 25.31 2.32
N GLY A 269 14.64 24.70 2.90
CA GLY A 269 13.63 23.93 2.17
C GLY A 269 13.36 22.56 2.77
N TRP A 270 13.46 21.49 1.97
CA TRP A 270 13.03 20.16 2.33
C TRP A 270 14.06 19.10 1.93
N GLU A 271 14.23 18.10 2.76
CA GLU A 271 14.99 16.90 2.44
C GLU A 271 14.05 15.71 2.24
N ILE A 272 14.24 14.97 1.16
CA ILE A 272 13.49 13.74 0.88
C ILE A 272 14.35 12.53 1.19
N TYR A 273 13.76 11.61 1.94
CA TYR A 273 14.29 10.30 2.28
C TYR A 273 13.35 9.22 1.76
N VAL A 274 13.88 8.12 1.21
CA VAL A 274 13.07 7.08 0.58
C VAL A 274 13.46 5.68 1.05
N ALA A 275 12.57 4.71 0.81
CA ALA A 275 12.78 3.29 1.08
C ALA A 275 12.95 2.91 2.55
N GLY A 276 12.42 3.70 3.47
CA GLY A 276 12.32 3.30 4.88
C GLY A 276 11.21 2.29 5.15
N ASN A 277 11.28 1.60 6.27
CA ASN A 277 10.27 0.66 6.72
C ASN A 277 10.19 0.60 8.25
N GLY A 278 9.08 1.05 8.82
CA GLY A 278 8.73 0.79 10.22
C GLY A 278 7.89 -0.48 10.32
N GLY A 279 8.48 -1.64 10.14
CA GLY A 279 7.84 -2.96 10.17
C GLY A 279 8.60 -3.96 11.02
N ILE A 280 8.43 -5.26 10.72
CA ILE A 280 9.11 -6.36 11.44
C ILE A 280 10.62 -6.17 11.46
N LYS A 281 11.19 -5.80 10.31
CA LYS A 281 12.55 -5.31 10.21
C LYS A 281 12.47 -3.81 9.93
N THR A 282 13.01 -3.02 10.83
CA THR A 282 13.10 -1.57 10.64
C THR A 282 14.23 -1.27 9.65
N GLU A 283 13.90 -0.53 8.59
CA GLU A 283 14.87 -0.03 7.61
C GLU A 283 14.88 1.49 7.69
N VAL A 284 16.06 2.07 7.80
CA VAL A 284 16.26 3.51 7.76
C VAL A 284 16.09 4.00 6.31
N ALA A 285 15.32 5.04 6.12
CA ALA A 285 15.16 5.66 4.82
C ALA A 285 16.47 6.32 4.35
N GLN A 286 16.76 6.19 3.06
CA GLN A 286 17.97 6.72 2.45
C GLN A 286 17.72 8.15 1.96
N PHE A 287 18.65 9.06 2.22
CA PHE A 287 18.60 10.43 1.71
C PHE A 287 18.64 10.41 0.17
N LEU A 288 17.64 11.04 -0.44
CA LEU A 288 17.54 11.14 -1.88
C LEU A 288 18.01 12.51 -2.39
N VAL A 289 17.38 13.59 -1.91
CA VAL A 289 17.63 14.94 -2.44
C VAL A 289 17.17 16.02 -1.46
N LYS A 290 17.76 17.23 -1.60
CA LYS A 290 17.32 18.46 -0.95
C LYS A 290 16.67 19.38 -1.98
N LEU A 291 15.49 19.91 -1.65
CA LEU A 291 14.62 20.68 -2.53
C LEU A 291 14.24 22.01 -1.85
N LYS A 292 13.86 23.00 -2.66
CA LYS A 292 13.53 24.34 -2.16
C LYS A 292 12.04 24.57 -2.02
N THR A 293 11.23 23.98 -2.89
CA THR A 293 9.81 24.31 -3.02
C THR A 293 8.90 23.10 -2.77
N ALA A 294 7.65 23.38 -2.37
CA ALA A 294 6.61 22.37 -2.21
C ALA A 294 6.32 21.61 -3.52
N ALA A 295 6.32 22.31 -4.64
CA ALA A 295 6.08 21.70 -5.95
C ALA A 295 7.13 20.65 -6.31
N GLU A 296 8.41 20.94 -6.03
CA GLU A 296 9.48 19.96 -6.22
C GLU A 296 9.29 18.75 -5.29
N VAL A 297 8.89 18.93 -4.04
CA VAL A 297 8.63 17.83 -3.11
C VAL A 297 7.53 16.90 -3.65
N LEU A 298 6.45 17.46 -4.20
CA LEU A 298 5.37 16.69 -4.83
C LEU A 298 5.87 15.92 -6.05
N GLU A 299 6.58 16.58 -6.96
CA GLU A 299 7.11 15.95 -8.19
C GLU A 299 8.08 14.80 -7.85
N TYR A 300 9.08 15.04 -7.01
CA TYR A 300 10.10 14.03 -6.69
C TYR A 300 9.51 12.84 -5.90
N SER A 301 8.64 13.12 -4.93
CA SER A 301 7.95 12.07 -4.17
C SER A 301 7.03 11.23 -5.06
N GLY A 302 6.27 11.90 -5.92
CA GLY A 302 5.36 11.23 -6.85
C GLY A 302 6.11 10.44 -7.91
N ALA A 303 7.19 10.99 -8.48
CA ALA A 303 8.03 10.29 -9.46
C ALA A 303 8.68 9.04 -8.86
N PHE A 304 9.22 9.11 -7.63
CA PHE A 304 9.74 7.94 -6.91
C PHE A 304 8.66 6.86 -6.74
N LEU A 305 7.46 7.25 -6.33
CA LEU A 305 6.36 6.31 -6.14
C LEU A 305 5.85 5.73 -7.47
N GLN A 306 5.85 6.51 -8.55
CA GLN A 306 5.49 6.00 -9.86
C GLN A 306 6.54 5.02 -10.40
N LEU A 307 7.82 5.31 -10.23
CA LEU A 307 8.90 4.38 -10.58
C LEU A 307 8.74 3.05 -9.81
N TYR A 308 8.45 3.13 -8.52
CA TYR A 308 8.14 1.96 -7.71
C TYR A 308 6.89 1.22 -8.22
N ARG A 309 5.83 1.92 -8.62
CA ARG A 309 4.63 1.31 -9.21
C ARG A 309 4.94 0.58 -10.51
N GLU A 310 5.82 1.12 -11.33
CA GLU A 310 6.21 0.57 -12.63
C GLU A 310 7.22 -0.57 -12.54
N GLU A 311 8.04 -0.65 -11.48
CA GLU A 311 9.12 -1.65 -11.35
C GLU A 311 8.91 -2.62 -10.19
N GLY A 312 8.21 -2.22 -9.13
CA GLY A 312 7.96 -3.05 -7.95
C GLY A 312 7.12 -4.27 -8.26
N TRP A 313 7.48 -5.42 -7.72
CA TRP A 313 6.66 -6.61 -7.82
C TRP A 313 5.49 -6.55 -6.85
N TYR A 314 4.38 -7.17 -7.23
CA TYR A 314 3.21 -7.21 -6.35
C TYR A 314 3.56 -7.85 -5.00
N LEU A 315 3.19 -7.18 -3.91
CA LEU A 315 3.56 -7.42 -2.50
C LEU A 315 5.01 -7.05 -2.12
N GLU A 316 5.80 -6.50 -3.01
CA GLU A 316 7.13 -5.98 -2.69
C GLU A 316 7.03 -4.59 -2.05
N ARG A 317 7.71 -4.35 -0.92
CA ARG A 317 7.80 -3.03 -0.28
C ARG A 317 8.86 -2.17 -0.97
N THR A 318 8.75 -0.84 -0.85
CA THR A 318 9.73 0.11 -1.40
C THR A 318 11.17 -0.21 -0.97
N CYS A 319 11.40 -0.55 0.30
CA CYS A 319 12.72 -0.93 0.79
C CYS A 319 13.27 -2.20 0.14
N HIS A 320 12.42 -3.19 -0.13
CA HIS A 320 12.83 -4.43 -0.80
C HIS A 320 13.06 -4.20 -2.30
N TRP A 321 12.21 -3.39 -2.94
CA TRP A 321 12.40 -2.99 -4.32
C TRP A 321 13.72 -2.24 -4.51
N VAL A 322 14.00 -1.23 -3.70
CA VAL A 322 15.26 -0.48 -3.77
C VAL A 322 16.46 -1.39 -3.49
N ALA A 323 16.35 -2.33 -2.54
CA ALA A 323 17.42 -3.31 -2.31
C ALA A 323 17.65 -4.24 -3.51
N ARG A 324 16.61 -4.54 -4.30
CA ARG A 324 16.69 -5.38 -5.51
C ARG A 324 17.26 -4.65 -6.71
N VAL A 325 16.82 -3.41 -6.96
CA VAL A 325 17.26 -2.66 -8.16
C VAL A 325 18.52 -1.84 -7.93
N GLY A 326 18.85 -1.55 -6.67
CA GLY A 326 19.95 -0.68 -6.27
C GLY A 326 19.52 0.79 -6.11
N PHE A 327 20.06 1.45 -5.10
CA PHE A 327 19.72 2.87 -4.84
C PHE A 327 20.27 3.80 -5.93
N ASP A 328 21.41 3.44 -6.55
CA ASP A 328 21.98 4.21 -7.66
C ASP A 328 21.08 4.17 -8.91
N HIS A 329 20.37 3.06 -9.16
CA HIS A 329 19.34 3.01 -10.21
C HIS A 329 18.22 4.04 -9.94
N VAL A 330 17.76 4.11 -8.70
CA VAL A 330 16.73 5.09 -8.30
C VAL A 330 17.22 6.52 -8.49
N LYS A 331 18.46 6.83 -8.06
CA LYS A 331 19.06 8.15 -8.28
C LYS A 331 19.17 8.49 -9.74
N ALA A 332 19.69 7.60 -10.57
CA ALA A 332 19.79 7.81 -12.01
C ALA A 332 18.45 8.17 -12.65
N LYS A 333 17.36 7.49 -12.24
CA LYS A 333 16.01 7.76 -12.76
C LYS A 333 15.35 9.03 -12.22
N ILE A 334 15.62 9.38 -10.96
CA ILE A 334 14.93 10.49 -10.28
C ILE A 334 15.76 11.77 -10.29
N LEU A 335 17.08 11.68 -10.13
CA LEU A 335 17.94 12.86 -10.02
C LEU A 335 18.61 13.22 -11.35
N ASP A 336 19.17 12.23 -12.07
CA ASP A 336 20.00 12.48 -13.24
C ASP A 336 19.17 12.61 -14.51
N ASP A 337 17.99 11.98 -14.59
CA ASP A 337 17.06 12.04 -15.72
C ASP A 337 15.87 12.97 -15.40
N THR A 338 16.08 14.27 -15.59
CA THR A 338 15.04 15.29 -15.33
C THR A 338 13.78 15.09 -16.19
N ALA A 339 13.95 14.75 -17.47
CA ALA A 339 12.82 14.53 -18.37
C ALA A 339 12.05 13.26 -18.00
N GLY A 340 12.78 12.19 -17.70
CA GLY A 340 12.19 10.93 -17.22
C GLY A 340 11.47 11.08 -15.90
N ARG A 341 12.02 11.82 -14.93
CA ARG A 341 11.35 12.13 -13.65
C ARG A 341 10.03 12.87 -13.89
N LYS A 342 10.03 13.91 -14.70
CA LYS A 342 8.80 14.64 -15.02
C LYS A 342 7.78 13.74 -15.69
N ALA A 343 8.19 12.92 -16.64
CA ALA A 343 7.31 11.95 -17.28
C ALA A 343 6.76 10.90 -16.31
N LEU A 344 7.51 10.50 -15.26
CA LEU A 344 7.00 9.65 -14.17
C LEU A 344 5.90 10.37 -13.37
N TRP A 345 6.13 11.62 -13.00
CA TRP A 345 5.15 12.44 -12.31
C TRP A 345 3.88 12.61 -13.15
N ASP A 346 4.00 12.97 -14.42
CA ASP A 346 2.87 13.15 -15.33
C ASP A 346 2.05 11.85 -15.49
N ARG A 347 2.71 10.70 -15.61
CA ARG A 347 2.04 9.39 -15.65
C ARG A 347 1.30 9.05 -14.35
N LEU A 348 1.88 9.41 -13.20
CA LEU A 348 1.19 9.23 -11.93
C LEU A 348 -0.09 10.06 -11.89
N GLN A 349 0.00 11.35 -12.22
CA GLN A 349 -1.15 12.24 -12.24
C GLN A 349 -2.22 11.74 -13.22
N PHE A 350 -1.82 11.35 -14.42
CA PHE A 350 -2.73 10.74 -15.40
C PHE A 350 -3.43 9.49 -14.85
N SER A 351 -2.71 8.65 -14.10
CA SER A 351 -3.31 7.43 -13.53
C SER A 351 -4.29 7.71 -12.40
N LEU A 352 -4.17 8.85 -11.74
CA LEU A 352 -5.04 9.25 -10.61
C LEU A 352 -6.19 10.16 -11.03
N ASP A 353 -6.08 10.78 -12.19
CA ASP A 353 -7.10 11.69 -12.71
C ASP A 353 -8.44 10.96 -12.91
N GLY A 354 -9.51 11.51 -12.34
CA GLY A 354 -10.85 10.94 -12.43
C GLY A 354 -11.08 9.62 -11.69
N GLU A 355 -10.09 9.12 -10.93
CA GLU A 355 -10.30 7.92 -10.10
C GLU A 355 -11.19 8.26 -8.90
N PRO A 356 -12.40 7.66 -8.78
CA PRO A 356 -13.30 7.94 -7.68
C PRO A 356 -12.83 7.31 -6.37
N ASP A 357 -13.20 7.89 -5.23
CA ASP A 357 -13.29 7.12 -3.97
C ASP A 357 -14.63 6.38 -3.99
N PRO A 358 -14.63 5.02 -4.05
CA PRO A 358 -15.87 4.26 -4.22
C PRO A 358 -16.91 4.49 -3.11
N TRP A 359 -16.46 4.95 -1.93
CA TRP A 359 -17.33 5.16 -0.77
C TRP A 359 -17.74 6.60 -0.56
N PHE A 360 -17.10 7.54 -1.24
CA PHE A 360 -17.38 8.97 -1.12
C PHE A 360 -18.05 9.54 -2.36
N GLU A 361 -17.59 9.12 -3.55
CA GLU A 361 -17.98 9.71 -4.83
C GLU A 361 -18.98 8.85 -5.65
N LEU A 362 -19.05 7.52 -5.42
CA LEU A 362 -19.93 6.65 -6.20
C LEU A 362 -21.39 6.71 -5.75
N ASP A 363 -22.28 6.63 -6.74
CA ASP A 363 -23.69 6.30 -6.51
C ASP A 363 -23.79 4.92 -5.86
N ARG A 364 -24.28 4.91 -4.64
CA ARG A 364 -24.35 3.73 -3.78
C ARG A 364 -25.36 2.68 -4.21
N ALA A 365 -26.24 3.02 -5.15
CA ALA A 365 -27.11 2.06 -5.80
C ALA A 365 -26.34 1.04 -6.66
N ALA A 366 -25.11 1.38 -7.07
CA ALA A 366 -24.23 0.50 -7.83
C ALA A 366 -23.40 -0.47 -6.96
N VAL A 367 -23.36 -0.29 -5.64
CA VAL A 367 -22.66 -1.20 -4.74
C VAL A 367 -23.46 -2.50 -4.61
N ASP A 368 -22.84 -3.62 -4.99
CA ASP A 368 -23.46 -4.94 -4.84
C ASP A 368 -23.66 -5.27 -3.35
N ALA A 369 -24.90 -5.10 -2.87
CA ALA A 369 -25.27 -5.33 -1.48
C ALA A 369 -24.90 -6.74 -1.00
N ARG A 370 -24.84 -7.73 -1.90
CA ARG A 370 -24.45 -9.11 -1.57
C ARG A 370 -23.02 -9.22 -1.03
N GLN A 371 -22.13 -8.29 -1.36
CA GLN A 371 -20.78 -8.25 -0.79
C GLN A 371 -20.78 -7.99 0.73
N PHE A 372 -21.84 -7.40 1.24
CA PHE A 372 -22.00 -6.99 2.64
C PHE A 372 -23.00 -7.86 3.40
N THR A 373 -23.58 -8.86 2.75
CA THR A 373 -24.46 -9.85 3.39
C THR A 373 -23.63 -10.94 4.07
N THR A 374 -24.04 -11.38 5.25
CA THR A 374 -23.42 -12.52 5.92
C THR A 374 -23.79 -13.82 5.21
N VAL A 375 -22.90 -14.82 5.25
CA VAL A 375 -23.15 -16.13 4.61
C VAL A 375 -24.38 -16.83 5.18
N GLU A 376 -24.68 -16.60 6.45
CA GLU A 376 -25.87 -17.14 7.14
C GLU A 376 -27.20 -16.54 6.64
N ALA A 377 -27.15 -15.40 5.94
CA ALA A 377 -28.29 -14.71 5.35
C ALA A 377 -28.46 -14.96 3.83
N LEU A 378 -27.56 -15.75 3.23
CA LEU A 378 -27.61 -16.23 1.86
C LEU A 378 -28.12 -17.66 1.79
#